data_ac1709b0ca3ca007a11820d23ffd01c2
#
_entry.id   ac1709b0ca3ca007a11820d23ffd01c2
#
_cell.length_a   1.000
_cell.length_b   1.000
_cell.length_c   1.000
_cell.angle_alpha   90.00
_cell.angle_beta   90.00
_cell.angle_gamma   90.00
#
_symmetry.space_group_name_H-M   'P 1'
#
loop_
_entity.id
_entity.type
_entity.pdbx_description
1 polymer ?
#
loop_
_entity_poly.entity_id
_entity_poly.type
_entity_poly.pdbx_seq_one_letter_code
_entity_poly.pdbx_strand_id
1 'polypeptide(L)'
;MTRLAVRRPVFCSEADFQHELALEIRTIDARLKVRLEWPLASTIRGAIDLIVIGEERCALELKYLCKKFETTLDGEQITLRHHGAPDQRRYDVCKDLRRIEEYVTMPGCSGGVLVLTNDPCYWKPSSRNDNVDAAFHLNESKALTGCLMWNERAQPGTIKRRESSLDIKGTYLLKWRDYCELPGPAGLFRYLWIPVGSGRVLL
;
A
#
# COMPACT_ATOMS: atom_id res chain seq x y z
N MET A 1 -3.47 12.97 -1.55
CA MET A 1 -3.02 12.33 -2.84
C MET A 1 -3.12 13.27 -4.03
N THR A 2 -4.22 14.01 -4.27
CA THR A 2 -4.36 14.89 -5.46
C THR A 2 -3.25 15.95 -5.60
N ARG A 3 -2.90 16.65 -4.51
CA ARG A 3 -1.80 17.65 -4.52
C ARG A 3 -0.45 17.00 -4.82
N LEU A 4 -0.20 15.83 -4.21
CA LEU A 4 1.02 15.08 -4.43
C LEU A 4 1.13 14.63 -5.90
N ALA A 5 0.04 14.18 -6.53
CA ALA A 5 0.00 13.76 -7.92
C ALA A 5 0.38 14.89 -8.91
N VAL A 6 -0.06 16.12 -8.61
CA VAL A 6 0.28 17.29 -9.42
C VAL A 6 1.78 17.62 -9.35
N ARG A 7 2.37 17.50 -8.14
CA ARG A 7 3.78 17.84 -7.90
C ARG A 7 4.74 16.70 -8.27
N ARG A 8 4.34 15.47 -8.00
CA ARG A 8 5.14 14.24 -8.20
C ARG A 8 4.26 13.14 -8.79
N PRO A 9 4.04 13.16 -10.11
CA PRO A 9 3.15 12.16 -10.74
C PRO A 9 3.72 10.73 -10.74
N VAL A 10 5.04 10.58 -10.58
CA VAL A 10 5.73 9.29 -10.53
C VAL A 10 6.92 9.36 -9.57
N PHE A 11 7.26 8.23 -8.96
CA PHE A 11 8.39 8.08 -8.04
C PHE A 11 9.37 7.05 -8.58
N CYS A 12 10.65 7.20 -8.24
CA CYS A 12 11.70 6.28 -8.67
C CYS A 12 11.72 4.97 -7.84
N SER A 13 11.19 5.01 -6.61
CA SER A 13 11.18 3.89 -5.67
C SER A 13 10.09 4.05 -4.61
N GLU A 14 9.86 3.02 -3.80
CA GLU A 14 8.99 3.10 -2.62
C GLU A 14 9.54 4.10 -1.58
N ALA A 15 10.86 4.16 -1.41
CA ALA A 15 11.48 5.16 -0.53
C ALA A 15 11.28 6.60 -1.02
N ASP A 16 11.36 6.85 -2.33
CA ASP A 16 11.06 8.16 -2.91
C ASP A 16 9.59 8.54 -2.67
N PHE A 17 8.66 7.60 -2.87
CA PHE A 17 7.24 7.79 -2.53
C PHE A 17 7.03 8.12 -1.06
N GLN A 18 7.68 7.38 -0.15
CA GLN A 18 7.60 7.54 1.29
C GLN A 18 8.08 8.96 1.70
N HIS A 19 9.22 9.40 1.19
CA HIS A 19 9.78 10.72 1.51
C HIS A 19 8.90 11.86 0.99
N GLU A 20 8.43 11.78 -0.24
CA GLU A 20 7.59 12.79 -0.85
C GLU A 20 6.20 12.89 -0.18
N LEU A 21 5.63 11.75 0.23
CA LEU A 21 4.39 11.73 1.01
C LEU A 21 4.61 12.39 2.40
N ALA A 22 5.72 12.09 3.06
CA ALA A 22 6.06 12.72 4.34
C ALA A 22 6.21 14.24 4.22
N LEU A 23 6.85 14.71 3.16
CA LEU A 23 6.99 16.14 2.85
C LEU A 23 5.62 16.78 2.58
N GLU A 24 4.76 16.12 1.79
CA GLU A 24 3.42 16.63 1.48
C GLU A 24 2.55 16.76 2.75
N ILE A 25 2.59 15.77 3.65
CA ILE A 25 1.87 15.82 4.93
C ILE A 25 2.31 17.03 5.76
N ARG A 26 3.61 17.28 5.86
CA ARG A 26 4.15 18.44 6.58
C ARG A 26 3.85 19.78 5.91
N THR A 27 3.70 19.78 4.60
CA THR A 27 3.29 20.97 3.83
C THR A 27 1.81 21.31 4.07
N ILE A 28 0.96 20.30 4.28
CA ILE A 28 -0.44 20.49 4.62
C ILE A 28 -0.60 21.06 6.03
N ASP A 29 0.14 20.52 7.00
CA ASP A 29 0.15 21.04 8.37
C ASP A 29 1.55 20.89 8.99
N ALA A 30 2.25 22.03 9.11
CA ALA A 30 3.61 22.09 9.65
C ALA A 30 3.71 21.71 11.14
N ARG A 31 2.59 21.65 11.87
CA ARG A 31 2.54 21.22 13.28
C ARG A 31 2.69 19.71 13.42
N LEU A 32 2.36 18.95 12.37
CA LEU A 32 2.49 17.51 12.38
C LEU A 32 3.96 17.08 12.40
N LYS A 33 4.26 16.12 13.25
CA LYS A 33 5.57 15.45 13.26
C LYS A 33 5.44 14.17 12.44
N VAL A 34 6.33 13.99 11.48
CA VAL A 34 6.39 12.78 10.65
C VAL A 34 7.67 12.03 11.00
N ARG A 35 7.56 10.72 11.14
CA ARG A 35 8.70 9.80 11.36
C ARG A 35 8.60 8.69 10.32
N LEU A 36 9.73 8.31 9.77
CA LEU A 36 9.89 7.21 8.83
C LEU A 36 10.50 6.02 9.56
N GLU A 37 10.21 4.81 9.08
CA GLU A 37 10.74 3.55 9.62
C GLU A 37 10.60 3.48 11.15
N TRP A 38 9.39 3.76 11.65
CA TRP A 38 9.14 3.82 13.08
C TRP A 38 9.21 2.41 13.70
N PRO A 39 10.16 2.15 14.61
CA PRO A 39 10.27 0.83 15.21
C PRO A 39 9.06 0.53 16.09
N LEU A 40 8.49 -0.65 15.91
CA LEU A 40 7.42 -1.13 16.76
C LEU A 40 7.97 -1.65 18.09
N ALA A 41 7.15 -1.60 19.14
CA ALA A 41 7.47 -2.23 20.42
C ALA A 41 7.75 -3.73 20.24
N SER A 42 8.50 -4.33 21.16
CA SER A 42 9.05 -5.70 21.08
C SER A 42 8.06 -6.83 20.76
N THR A 43 6.76 -6.59 20.91
CA THR A 43 5.69 -7.56 20.61
C THR A 43 5.32 -7.66 19.13
N ILE A 44 5.58 -6.61 18.35
CA ILE A 44 5.29 -6.54 16.91
C ILE A 44 6.61 -6.37 16.18
N ARG A 45 7.05 -7.38 15.42
CA ARG A 45 8.33 -7.29 14.68
C ARG A 45 8.20 -6.37 13.48
N GLY A 46 9.18 -5.49 13.31
CA GLY A 46 9.35 -4.62 12.15
C GLY A 46 9.26 -3.14 12.48
N ALA A 47 9.16 -2.35 11.46
CA ALA A 47 8.92 -0.90 11.53
C ALA A 47 7.67 -0.56 10.72
N ILE A 48 7.00 0.52 11.09
CA ILE A 48 5.95 1.16 10.30
C ILE A 48 6.61 2.14 9.34
N ASP A 49 6.26 2.10 8.07
CA ASP A 49 6.90 2.94 7.05
C ASP A 49 6.81 4.44 7.41
N LEU A 50 5.65 4.90 7.90
CA LEU A 50 5.45 6.30 8.24
C LEU A 50 4.48 6.46 9.41
N ILE A 51 4.88 7.25 10.42
CA ILE A 51 4.00 7.68 11.52
C ILE A 51 3.81 9.20 11.46
N VAL A 52 2.57 9.61 11.44
CA VAL A 52 2.15 11.01 11.62
C VAL A 52 1.72 11.22 13.07
N ILE A 53 2.29 12.21 13.72
CA ILE A 53 2.04 12.52 15.12
C ILE A 53 1.46 13.93 15.20
N GLY A 54 0.21 14.02 15.64
CA GLY A 54 -0.53 15.22 15.99
C GLY A 54 -1.19 15.05 17.35
N GLU A 55 -2.47 15.39 17.48
CA GLU A 55 -3.29 15.06 18.65
C GLU A 55 -3.46 13.54 18.78
N GLU A 56 -3.62 12.87 17.65
CA GLU A 56 -3.60 11.42 17.53
C GLU A 56 -2.38 10.96 16.73
N ARG A 57 -2.09 9.67 16.77
CA ARG A 57 -1.06 9.03 15.95
C ARG A 57 -1.72 8.28 14.79
N CYS A 58 -1.20 8.50 13.58
CA CYS A 58 -1.64 7.79 12.40
C CYS A 58 -0.47 7.02 11.77
N ALA A 59 -0.61 5.69 11.69
CA ALA A 59 0.38 4.80 11.12
C ALA A 59 0.04 4.49 9.65
N LEU A 60 1.02 4.59 8.78
CA LEU A 60 0.87 4.32 7.35
C LEU A 60 1.88 3.26 6.91
N GLU A 61 1.37 2.23 6.28
CA GLU A 61 2.17 1.28 5.51
C GLU A 61 2.01 1.60 4.03
N LEU A 62 3.12 1.59 3.31
CA LEU A 62 3.20 2.05 1.94
C LEU A 62 3.61 0.90 1.02
N LYS A 63 3.04 0.87 -0.16
CA LYS A 63 3.51 0.01 -1.26
C LYS A 63 3.51 0.79 -2.57
N TYR A 64 4.65 0.74 -3.23
CA TYR A 64 4.81 1.25 -4.59
C TYR A 64 5.12 0.09 -5.54
N LEU A 65 4.08 -0.38 -6.25
CA LEU A 65 4.12 -1.61 -7.04
C LEU A 65 4.11 -1.25 -8.53
N CYS A 66 5.23 -1.47 -9.22
CA CYS A 66 5.40 -0.96 -10.59
C CYS A 66 5.35 -2.05 -11.64
N LYS A 67 4.68 -1.75 -12.74
CA LYS A 67 4.95 -2.31 -14.06
C LYS A 67 6.03 -1.49 -14.76
N LYS A 68 6.75 -2.10 -15.71
CA LYS A 68 7.75 -1.36 -16.50
C LYS A 68 7.10 -0.11 -17.12
N PHE A 69 7.71 1.05 -16.92
CA PHE A 69 7.26 2.31 -17.45
C PHE A 69 8.46 3.25 -17.67
N GLU A 70 8.45 3.96 -18.77
CA GLU A 70 9.50 4.91 -19.14
C GLU A 70 8.84 6.23 -19.55
N THR A 71 9.34 7.33 -19.02
CA THR A 71 8.83 8.68 -19.34
C THR A 71 9.92 9.72 -19.13
N THR A 72 9.71 10.90 -19.68
CA THR A 72 10.51 12.10 -19.38
C THR A 72 9.58 13.16 -18.80
N LEU A 73 9.89 13.63 -17.60
CA LEU A 73 9.15 14.67 -16.90
C LEU A 73 10.12 15.78 -16.51
N ASP A 74 9.80 17.00 -16.89
CA ASP A 74 10.62 18.20 -16.59
C ASP A 74 12.10 18.05 -16.95
N GLY A 75 12.39 17.30 -18.02
CA GLY A 75 13.76 16.99 -18.47
C GLY A 75 14.41 15.80 -17.76
N GLU A 76 13.78 15.21 -16.75
CA GLU A 76 14.28 14.02 -16.07
C GLU A 76 13.76 12.74 -16.75
N GLN A 77 14.67 11.84 -17.09
CA GLN A 77 14.32 10.52 -17.61
C GLN A 77 14.06 9.57 -16.46
N ILE A 78 12.83 9.06 -16.38
CA ILE A 78 12.39 8.13 -15.36
C ILE A 78 12.15 6.75 -15.97
N THR A 79 12.74 5.71 -15.36
CA THR A 79 12.58 4.32 -15.77
C THR A 79 12.17 3.47 -14.58
N LEU A 80 10.93 2.97 -14.60
CA LEU A 80 10.44 2.02 -13.62
C LEU A 80 10.65 0.59 -14.10
N ARG A 81 11.13 -0.27 -13.20
CA ARG A 81 11.26 -1.71 -13.46
C ARG A 81 9.97 -2.42 -13.05
N HIS A 82 9.67 -3.52 -13.74
CA HIS A 82 8.55 -4.37 -13.34
C HIS A 82 8.85 -5.09 -12.02
N HIS A 83 7.96 -4.93 -11.05
CA HIS A 83 7.98 -5.67 -9.80
C HIS A 83 7.27 -7.02 -10.00
N GLY A 84 8.05 -8.10 -10.12
CA GLY A 84 7.52 -9.46 -10.26
C GLY A 84 6.77 -9.98 -9.02
N ALA A 85 6.25 -11.20 -9.10
CA ALA A 85 5.56 -11.92 -8.04
C ALA A 85 4.36 -11.15 -7.45
N PRO A 86 3.34 -10.79 -8.26
CA PRO A 86 2.18 -10.03 -7.78
C PRO A 86 1.39 -10.77 -6.70
N ASP A 87 1.39 -12.09 -6.71
CA ASP A 87 0.83 -12.97 -5.67
C ASP A 87 1.47 -12.70 -4.30
N GLN A 88 2.79 -12.69 -4.21
CA GLN A 88 3.52 -12.40 -2.98
C GLN A 88 3.29 -10.94 -2.53
N ARG A 89 3.25 -9.99 -3.47
CA ARG A 89 3.01 -8.57 -3.16
C ARG A 89 1.61 -8.34 -2.58
N ARG A 90 0.60 -9.03 -3.08
CA ARG A 90 -0.76 -8.98 -2.52
C ARG A 90 -0.80 -9.51 -1.10
N TYR A 91 -0.13 -10.64 -0.83
CA TYR A 91 0.03 -11.14 0.53
C TYR A 91 0.70 -10.11 1.44
N ASP A 92 1.78 -9.47 0.98
CA ASP A 92 2.51 -8.46 1.76
C ASP A 92 1.61 -7.26 2.12
N VAL A 93 0.76 -6.77 1.18
CA VAL A 93 -0.24 -5.72 1.47
C VAL A 93 -1.23 -6.16 2.55
N CYS A 94 -1.75 -7.39 2.47
CA CYS A 94 -2.67 -7.91 3.49
C CYS A 94 -1.96 -8.11 4.84
N LYS A 95 -0.69 -8.49 4.84
CA LYS A 95 0.14 -8.61 6.05
C LYS A 95 0.34 -7.24 6.72
N ASP A 96 0.59 -6.20 5.92
CA ASP A 96 0.73 -4.85 6.40
C ASP A 96 -0.60 -4.33 6.97
N LEU A 97 -1.74 -4.65 6.33
CA LEU A 97 -3.06 -4.34 6.85
C LEU A 97 -3.29 -4.96 8.24
N ARG A 98 -2.98 -6.24 8.42
CA ARG A 98 -3.05 -6.89 9.72
C ARG A 98 -2.15 -6.20 10.76
N ARG A 99 -0.94 -5.80 10.38
CA ARG A 99 -0.01 -5.07 11.26
C ARG A 99 -0.59 -3.72 11.71
N ILE A 100 -1.24 -2.99 10.80
CA ILE A 100 -1.94 -1.74 11.15
C ILE A 100 -3.13 -2.02 12.07
N GLU A 101 -3.91 -3.09 11.85
CA GLU A 101 -4.98 -3.48 12.78
C GLU A 101 -4.45 -3.72 14.21
N GLU A 102 -3.29 -4.39 14.34
CA GLU A 102 -2.63 -4.58 15.64
C GLU A 102 -2.17 -3.23 16.23
N TYR A 103 -1.63 -2.32 15.42
CA TYR A 103 -1.17 -1.01 15.88
C TYR A 103 -2.33 -0.13 16.41
N VAL A 104 -3.46 -0.11 15.73
CA VAL A 104 -4.60 0.75 16.11
C VAL A 104 -5.38 0.25 17.33
N THR A 105 -5.03 -0.91 17.90
CA THR A 105 -5.56 -1.33 19.21
C THR A 105 -5.09 -0.41 20.35
N MET A 106 -4.00 0.34 20.14
CA MET A 106 -3.51 1.30 21.11
C MET A 106 -4.40 2.56 21.13
N PRO A 107 -4.74 3.11 22.30
CA PRO A 107 -5.56 4.32 22.41
C PRO A 107 -4.95 5.51 21.65
N GLY A 108 -5.78 6.28 20.96
CA GLY A 108 -5.36 7.46 20.20
C GLY A 108 -4.55 7.13 18.94
N CYS A 109 -4.64 5.89 18.45
CA CYS A 109 -3.99 5.45 17.23
C CYS A 109 -5.01 5.13 16.14
N SER A 110 -4.68 5.54 14.93
CA SER A 110 -5.36 5.19 13.68
C SER A 110 -4.31 4.83 12.64
N GLY A 111 -4.72 4.41 11.46
CA GLY A 111 -3.77 4.15 10.40
C GLY A 111 -4.39 3.63 9.12
N GLY A 112 -3.56 3.07 8.27
CA GLY A 112 -3.98 2.41 7.05
C GLY A 112 -2.85 1.98 6.15
N VAL A 113 -3.23 1.32 5.08
CA VAL A 113 -2.31 0.88 4.03
C VAL A 113 -2.58 1.70 2.77
N LEU A 114 -1.54 2.28 2.20
CA LEU A 114 -1.59 3.03 0.96
C LEU A 114 -0.78 2.32 -0.12
N VAL A 115 -1.46 1.83 -1.13
CA VAL A 115 -0.84 1.19 -2.30
C VAL A 115 -0.92 2.13 -3.48
N LEU A 116 0.21 2.40 -4.14
CA LEU A 116 0.28 3.14 -5.41
C LEU A 116 0.86 2.22 -6.47
N THR A 117 0.21 2.14 -7.64
CA THR A 117 0.64 1.23 -8.71
C THR A 117 0.19 1.70 -10.09
N ASN A 118 0.95 1.32 -11.11
CA ASN A 118 0.56 1.40 -12.53
C ASN A 118 0.32 0.02 -13.15
N ASP A 119 0.22 -1.04 -12.34
CA ASP A 119 -0.05 -2.38 -12.86
C ASP A 119 -1.52 -2.78 -12.66
N PRO A 120 -2.30 -2.92 -13.76
CA PRO A 120 -3.70 -3.28 -13.71
C PRO A 120 -3.99 -4.62 -13.01
N CYS A 121 -3.01 -5.50 -12.86
CA CYS A 121 -3.22 -6.79 -12.19
C CYS A 121 -3.65 -6.65 -10.73
N TYR A 122 -3.45 -5.47 -10.11
CA TYR A 122 -3.86 -5.24 -8.73
C TYR A 122 -5.32 -4.79 -8.59
N TRP A 123 -5.87 -4.02 -9.54
CA TRP A 123 -7.25 -3.53 -9.43
C TRP A 123 -8.25 -4.20 -10.35
N LYS A 124 -7.81 -4.88 -11.43
CA LYS A 124 -8.69 -5.64 -12.31
C LYS A 124 -8.95 -7.03 -11.76
N PRO A 125 -10.16 -7.58 -11.90
CA PRO A 125 -10.42 -8.97 -11.62
C PRO A 125 -9.49 -9.88 -12.43
N SER A 126 -9.04 -10.97 -11.80
CA SER A 126 -8.34 -12.01 -12.56
C SER A 126 -9.29 -12.74 -13.48
N SER A 127 -8.83 -13.05 -14.68
CA SER A 127 -9.55 -13.94 -15.61
C SER A 127 -9.51 -15.42 -15.20
N ARG A 128 -8.67 -15.77 -14.21
CA ARG A 128 -8.53 -17.13 -13.69
C ARG A 128 -9.26 -17.27 -12.37
N ASN A 129 -10.11 -18.28 -12.24
CA ASN A 129 -10.89 -18.55 -11.04
C ASN A 129 -10.12 -19.38 -9.99
N ASP A 130 -8.96 -19.92 -10.35
CA ASP A 130 -8.20 -20.88 -9.56
C ASP A 130 -6.85 -20.34 -9.06
N ASN A 131 -6.73 -19.03 -8.91
CA ASN A 131 -5.49 -18.41 -8.43
C ASN A 131 -5.16 -18.87 -7.02
N VAL A 132 -3.91 -19.25 -6.81
CA VAL A 132 -3.41 -19.69 -5.49
C VAL A 132 -3.43 -18.59 -4.45
N ASP A 133 -3.44 -17.33 -4.87
CA ASP A 133 -3.47 -16.11 -4.06
C ASP A 133 -4.84 -15.42 -4.03
N ALA A 134 -5.92 -16.10 -4.44
CA ALA A 134 -7.26 -15.51 -4.58
C ALA A 134 -7.75 -14.80 -3.30
N ALA A 135 -7.41 -15.32 -2.11
CA ALA A 135 -7.77 -14.68 -0.85
C ALA A 135 -7.17 -13.28 -0.70
N PHE A 136 -5.95 -13.05 -1.22
CA PHE A 136 -5.19 -11.81 -1.11
C PHE A 136 -5.42 -10.81 -2.25
N HIS A 137 -6.31 -11.12 -3.21
CA HIS A 137 -6.56 -10.22 -4.34
C HIS A 137 -7.04 -8.85 -3.86
N LEU A 138 -6.59 -7.80 -4.54
CA LEU A 138 -6.88 -6.40 -4.22
C LEU A 138 -7.84 -5.74 -5.23
N ASN A 139 -8.63 -6.54 -5.95
CA ASN A 139 -9.51 -6.06 -7.02
C ASN A 139 -10.46 -4.96 -6.55
N GLU A 140 -10.83 -4.08 -7.46
CA GLU A 140 -11.90 -3.10 -7.25
C GLU A 140 -13.15 -3.77 -6.66
N SER A 141 -13.72 -3.15 -5.64
CA SER A 141 -14.95 -3.59 -4.93
C SER A 141 -14.85 -4.93 -4.18
N LYS A 142 -13.67 -5.54 -4.08
CA LYS A 142 -13.49 -6.72 -3.22
C LYS A 142 -13.51 -6.30 -1.75
N ALA A 143 -14.12 -7.13 -0.91
CA ALA A 143 -14.01 -7.02 0.54
C ALA A 143 -12.84 -7.88 1.05
N LEU A 144 -11.93 -7.29 1.84
CA LEU A 144 -10.93 -8.03 2.63
C LEU A 144 -11.46 -8.17 4.04
N THR A 145 -11.59 -9.42 4.51
CA THR A 145 -12.07 -9.75 5.86
C THR A 145 -11.78 -11.21 6.20
N GLY A 146 -11.69 -11.52 7.48
CA GLY A 146 -11.55 -12.90 7.98
C GLY A 146 -10.18 -13.51 7.68
N CYS A 147 -10.12 -14.83 7.70
CA CYS A 147 -8.88 -15.57 7.54
C CYS A 147 -8.50 -15.72 6.08
N LEU A 148 -7.44 -15.02 5.67
CA LEU A 148 -6.88 -15.09 4.32
C LEU A 148 -5.78 -16.15 4.27
N MET A 149 -5.90 -17.12 3.37
CA MET A 149 -4.95 -18.22 3.22
C MET A 149 -4.59 -18.46 1.76
N TRP A 150 -3.38 -18.98 1.53
CA TRP A 150 -3.02 -19.53 0.25
C TRP A 150 -3.87 -20.76 -0.09
N ASN A 151 -4.15 -20.95 -1.37
CA ASN A 151 -4.74 -22.20 -1.83
C ASN A 151 -3.74 -23.35 -1.64
N GLU A 152 -4.24 -24.57 -1.36
CA GLU A 152 -3.44 -25.78 -1.15
C GLU A 152 -2.45 -26.08 -2.28
N ARG A 153 -2.75 -25.63 -3.50
CA ARG A 153 -1.90 -25.80 -4.69
C ARG A 153 -0.74 -24.80 -4.79
N ALA A 154 -0.62 -23.88 -3.82
CA ALA A 154 0.46 -22.91 -3.84
C ALA A 154 1.82 -23.59 -3.68
N GLN A 155 2.75 -23.27 -4.57
CA GLN A 155 4.07 -23.88 -4.58
C GLN A 155 4.93 -23.34 -3.43
N PRO A 156 5.84 -24.15 -2.84
CA PRO A 156 6.71 -23.72 -1.74
C PRO A 156 7.51 -22.45 -2.04
N GLY A 157 7.93 -22.25 -3.29
CA GLY A 157 8.63 -21.03 -3.71
C GLY A 157 7.78 -19.77 -3.64
N THR A 158 6.48 -19.88 -3.95
CA THR A 158 5.52 -18.78 -3.87
C THR A 158 5.27 -18.36 -2.43
N ILE A 159 5.10 -19.34 -1.53
CA ILE A 159 4.72 -19.06 -0.13
C ILE A 159 5.92 -18.84 0.80
N LYS A 160 7.15 -19.00 0.32
CA LYS A 160 8.36 -18.85 1.13
C LYS A 160 8.35 -17.54 1.93
N ARG A 161 8.45 -17.63 3.27
CA ARG A 161 8.34 -16.53 4.26
C ARG A 161 6.96 -15.87 4.32
N ARG A 162 5.95 -16.51 3.73
CA ARG A 162 4.55 -16.05 3.67
C ARG A 162 3.57 -17.20 3.94
N GLU A 163 4.01 -18.22 4.66
CA GLU A 163 3.27 -19.46 4.92
C GLU A 163 2.06 -19.24 5.82
N SER A 164 2.13 -18.22 6.67
CA SER A 164 1.10 -17.97 7.68
C SER A 164 -0.19 -17.44 7.05
N SER A 165 -1.33 -17.90 7.52
CA SER A 165 -2.61 -17.23 7.28
C SER A 165 -2.64 -15.85 7.93
N LEU A 166 -3.45 -14.96 7.37
CA LEU A 166 -3.64 -13.60 7.86
C LEU A 166 -5.09 -13.44 8.31
N ASP A 167 -5.29 -13.22 9.61
CA ASP A 167 -6.61 -13.01 10.19
C ASP A 167 -6.92 -11.51 10.23
N ILE A 168 -7.70 -11.04 9.25
CA ILE A 168 -8.13 -9.65 9.11
C ILE A 168 -9.41 -9.46 9.95
N LYS A 169 -9.33 -8.61 10.96
CA LYS A 169 -10.40 -8.39 11.95
C LYS A 169 -11.52 -7.49 11.42
N GLY A 170 -11.16 -6.49 10.64
CA GLY A 170 -12.09 -5.57 10.01
C GLY A 170 -12.70 -6.13 8.72
N THR A 171 -13.57 -5.31 8.11
CA THR A 171 -14.09 -5.54 6.75
C THR A 171 -13.78 -4.31 5.92
N TYR A 172 -12.94 -4.47 4.91
CA TYR A 172 -12.42 -3.38 4.09
C TYR A 172 -12.87 -3.53 2.65
N LEU A 173 -13.81 -2.69 2.23
CA LEU A 173 -14.22 -2.61 0.82
C LEU A 173 -13.17 -1.82 0.02
N LEU A 174 -12.50 -2.49 -0.89
CA LEU A 174 -11.42 -1.90 -1.67
C LEU A 174 -11.98 -0.94 -2.74
N LYS A 175 -11.47 0.29 -2.76
CA LYS A 175 -11.84 1.31 -3.73
C LYS A 175 -10.58 1.96 -4.28
N TRP A 176 -10.27 1.66 -5.52
CA TRP A 176 -9.17 2.25 -6.23
C TRP A 176 -9.55 3.63 -6.78
N ARG A 177 -8.59 4.54 -6.74
CA ARG A 177 -8.74 5.91 -7.27
C ARG A 177 -7.59 6.20 -8.21
N ASP A 178 -7.86 7.02 -9.22
CA ASP A 178 -6.80 7.46 -10.12
C ASP A 178 -5.88 8.43 -9.38
N TYR A 179 -4.58 8.23 -9.55
CA TYR A 179 -3.54 9.09 -9.03
C TYR A 179 -3.12 10.10 -10.10
N CYS A 180 -2.66 9.60 -11.24
CA CYS A 180 -2.36 10.39 -12.43
C CYS A 180 -2.40 9.51 -13.68
N GLU A 181 -2.47 10.14 -14.84
CA GLU A 181 -2.32 9.49 -16.12
C GLU A 181 -1.22 10.19 -16.93
N LEU A 182 -0.20 9.44 -17.32
CA LEU A 182 0.93 9.87 -18.11
C LEU A 182 0.88 9.21 -19.49
N PRO A 183 1.43 9.83 -20.53
CA PRO A 183 1.48 9.25 -21.86
C PRO A 183 2.22 7.91 -21.88
N GLY A 184 1.71 6.96 -22.68
CA GLY A 184 2.38 5.70 -22.96
C GLY A 184 1.75 4.48 -22.26
N PRO A 185 2.22 3.28 -22.61
CA PRO A 185 1.75 2.03 -22.01
C PRO A 185 2.04 1.99 -20.49
N ALA A 186 1.05 1.60 -19.71
CA ALA A 186 1.11 1.59 -18.23
C ALA A 186 1.30 2.99 -17.60
N GLY A 187 0.88 4.06 -18.29
CA GLY A 187 0.94 5.42 -17.76
C GLY A 187 -0.15 5.77 -16.76
N LEU A 188 -1.21 4.98 -16.64
CA LEU A 188 -2.25 5.16 -15.63
C LEU A 188 -1.75 4.65 -14.28
N PHE A 189 -1.57 5.54 -13.32
CA PHE A 189 -1.29 5.23 -11.92
C PHE A 189 -2.56 5.33 -11.11
N ARG A 190 -2.79 4.33 -10.25
CA ARG A 190 -3.92 4.29 -9.32
C ARG A 190 -3.44 4.03 -7.91
N TYR A 191 -4.18 4.53 -6.93
CA TYR A 191 -3.92 4.24 -5.54
C TYR A 191 -5.11 3.60 -4.85
N LEU A 192 -4.80 2.74 -3.88
CA LEU A 192 -5.74 2.15 -2.95
C LEU A 192 -5.40 2.66 -1.55
N TRP A 193 -6.35 3.25 -0.88
CA TRP A 193 -6.27 3.59 0.53
C TRP A 193 -7.18 2.68 1.34
N ILE A 194 -6.64 1.95 2.31
CA ILE A 194 -7.36 1.06 3.23
C ILE A 194 -7.27 1.67 4.63
N PRO A 195 -8.25 2.46 5.08
CA PRO A 195 -8.23 3.05 6.41
C PRO A 195 -8.52 2.01 7.50
N VAL A 196 -7.83 2.11 8.64
CA VAL A 196 -8.02 1.27 9.83
C VAL A 196 -8.20 2.16 11.05
N GLY A 197 -9.25 1.91 11.85
CA GLY A 197 -9.63 2.75 12.98
C GLY A 197 -10.46 3.96 12.58
N SER A 198 -10.90 4.74 13.56
CA SER A 198 -11.86 5.85 13.41
C SER A 198 -11.22 7.23 13.25
N GLY A 199 -9.91 7.34 13.17
CA GLY A 199 -9.18 8.61 13.06
C GLY A 199 -9.44 9.34 11.74
N ARG A 200 -9.40 10.67 11.76
CA ARG A 200 -9.39 11.49 10.54
C ARG A 200 -8.06 11.28 9.82
N VAL A 201 -8.09 10.63 8.70
CA VAL A 201 -6.90 10.46 7.85
C VAL A 201 -6.76 11.67 6.93
N LEU A 202 -5.58 12.28 6.92
CA LEU A 202 -5.21 13.48 6.13
C LEU A 202 -4.79 13.16 4.68
N LEU A 203 -5.32 12.08 4.04
CA LEU A 203 -4.94 11.68 2.68
C LEU A 203 -5.93 12.14 1.61
#